data_5a3725e0d7fc4248e8558ab6152afe6a
#
_entry.id   5a3725e0d7fc4248e8558ab6152afe6a
#
_cell.length_a   1.000
_cell.length_b   1.000
_cell.length_c   1.000
_cell.angle_alpha   90.00
_cell.angle_beta   90.00
_cell.angle_gamma   90.00
#
_symmetry.space_group_name_H-M   'P 1'
#
loop_
_entity.id
_entity.type
_entity.pdbx_description
1 polymer ?
#
loop_
_entity_poly.entity_id
_entity_poly.type
_entity_poly.pdbx_seq_one_letter_code
_entity_poly.pdbx_strand_id
1 'polypeptide(L)'
;MGDILSAAELESNRYTMKIAPHSCNKLCREAITTVEHRKPEGVKLYYTSEVDDCYELSTDGQRVCQILINFLTNAEKHTTQGEIRLHCSLTENPGYVTFSVTDTGTGIPPEYSETIFERFEKADSFGQGTGLGLNICRLIAERLKGKVLLDKEYKEGARFVFVLPVKKSI
;
A
#
# COMPACT_ATOMS: atom_id res chain seq x y z
N MET A 1 13.95 -12.65 3.60
CA MET A 1 13.38 -11.78 2.59
C MET A 1 12.41 -12.53 1.72
N GLY A 2 11.18 -12.09 1.67
CA GLY A 2 10.21 -12.76 0.85
C GLY A 2 10.35 -12.42 -0.60
N ASP A 3 9.91 -13.33 -1.45
CA ASP A 3 9.93 -13.08 -2.88
C ASP A 3 8.90 -12.04 -3.26
N ILE A 4 9.27 -11.15 -4.15
CA ILE A 4 8.35 -10.16 -4.68
C ILE A 4 7.76 -10.73 -5.96
N LEU A 5 6.43 -10.72 -6.03
CA LEU A 5 5.76 -11.19 -7.22
C LEU A 5 5.83 -10.16 -8.33
N SER A 6 5.99 -10.65 -9.54
CA SER A 6 5.94 -9.80 -10.72
C SER A 6 4.52 -9.77 -11.27
N ALA A 7 4.25 -8.78 -12.15
CA ALA A 7 2.97 -8.70 -12.82
C ALA A 7 2.70 -9.96 -13.65
N ALA A 8 3.74 -10.48 -14.32
CA ALA A 8 3.56 -11.66 -15.16
C ALA A 8 3.12 -12.86 -14.34
N GLU A 9 3.69 -13.03 -13.14
CA GLU A 9 3.32 -14.14 -12.29
C GLU A 9 1.86 -14.03 -11.83
N LEU A 10 1.43 -12.82 -11.53
CA LEU A 10 0.05 -12.59 -11.10
C LEU A 10 -0.94 -12.76 -12.25
N GLU A 11 -0.58 -12.30 -13.43
CA GLU A 11 -1.47 -12.39 -14.59
C GLU A 11 -1.57 -13.83 -15.10
N SER A 12 -0.58 -14.65 -14.88
CA SER A 12 -0.56 -16.01 -15.37
C SER A 12 -1.41 -16.96 -14.53
N ASN A 13 -1.92 -16.50 -13.40
CA ASN A 13 -2.71 -17.33 -12.47
C ASN A 13 -1.92 -18.50 -11.89
N ARG A 14 -0.60 -18.44 -11.96
CA ARG A 14 0.22 -19.53 -11.42
C ARG A 14 0.46 -19.38 -9.93
N TYR A 15 0.33 -18.17 -9.42
CA TYR A 15 0.55 -17.94 -8.01
C TYR A 15 -0.74 -18.17 -7.23
N THR A 16 -0.64 -18.95 -6.17
CA THR A 16 -1.78 -19.18 -5.26
C THR A 16 -1.54 -18.37 -4.01
N MET A 17 -2.54 -17.56 -3.64
CA MET A 17 -2.45 -16.77 -2.42
C MET A 17 -2.39 -17.67 -1.21
N LYS A 18 -1.46 -17.40 -0.30
CA LYS A 18 -1.25 -18.20 0.90
C LYS A 18 -1.97 -17.54 2.07
N ILE A 19 -3.23 -17.84 2.19
CA ILE A 19 -4.11 -17.20 3.17
C ILE A 19 -3.87 -17.79 4.55
N ALA A 20 -3.61 -16.93 5.51
CA ALA A 20 -3.41 -17.31 6.91
C ALA A 20 -3.70 -16.11 7.77
N PRO A 21 -3.95 -16.31 9.08
CA PRO A 21 -4.19 -15.16 9.97
C PRO A 21 -2.89 -14.41 10.24
N HIS A 22 -2.95 -13.10 10.16
CA HIS A 22 -1.80 -12.22 10.41
C HIS A 22 -2.26 -11.00 11.19
N SER A 23 -1.46 -10.57 12.15
CA SER A 23 -1.71 -9.33 12.86
C SER A 23 -1.53 -8.16 11.90
N CYS A 24 -2.56 -7.33 11.77
CA CYS A 24 -2.47 -6.15 10.91
C CYS A 24 -1.34 -5.24 11.34
N ASN A 25 -1.22 -5.01 12.66
CA ASN A 25 -0.16 -4.14 13.16
C ASN A 25 1.22 -4.71 12.87
N LYS A 26 1.37 -6.03 12.98
CA LYS A 26 2.66 -6.65 12.71
C LYS A 26 3.05 -6.47 11.24
N LEU A 27 2.10 -6.67 10.33
CA LEU A 27 2.36 -6.49 8.90
C LEU A 27 2.79 -5.05 8.61
N CYS A 28 2.09 -4.10 9.22
CA CYS A 28 2.40 -2.69 8.98
C CYS A 28 3.77 -2.32 9.55
N ARG A 29 4.11 -2.82 10.73
CA ARG A 29 5.41 -2.53 11.32
C ARG A 29 6.54 -3.15 10.51
N GLU A 30 6.31 -4.32 9.95
CA GLU A 30 7.31 -4.94 9.08
C GLU A 30 7.56 -4.12 7.83
N ALA A 31 6.50 -3.57 7.26
CA ALA A 31 6.63 -2.72 6.08
C ALA A 31 7.43 -1.46 6.41
N ILE A 32 7.11 -0.81 7.54
CA ILE A 32 7.84 0.38 7.98
C ILE A 32 9.32 0.06 8.17
N THR A 33 9.62 -1.03 8.87
CA THR A 33 11.01 -1.41 9.14
C THR A 33 11.77 -1.64 7.84
N THR A 34 11.11 -2.23 6.85
CA THR A 34 11.75 -2.54 5.58
C THR A 34 12.21 -1.29 4.85
N VAL A 35 11.44 -0.20 4.92
CA VAL A 35 11.73 1.00 4.15
C VAL A 35 12.38 2.12 4.96
N GLU A 36 12.48 1.94 6.26
CA GLU A 36 12.90 3.02 7.15
C GLU A 36 14.28 3.57 6.80
N HIS A 37 15.18 2.70 6.39
CA HIS A 37 16.54 3.11 6.06
C HIS A 37 16.64 3.92 4.78
N ARG A 38 15.56 3.95 3.99
CA ARG A 38 15.55 4.67 2.71
C ARG A 38 14.93 6.05 2.82
N LYS A 39 14.33 6.38 3.96
CA LYS A 39 13.61 7.64 4.04
C LYS A 39 14.57 8.81 3.91
N PRO A 40 14.15 9.89 3.22
CA PRO A 40 14.99 11.07 3.12
C PRO A 40 15.20 11.70 4.48
N GLU A 41 16.35 12.33 4.63
CA GLU A 41 16.64 13.11 5.83
C GLU A 41 15.62 14.24 5.93
N GLY A 42 15.10 14.45 7.13
CA GLY A 42 14.11 15.50 7.32
C GLY A 42 12.68 15.05 7.12
N VAL A 43 12.48 13.78 6.77
CA VAL A 43 11.14 13.21 6.61
C VAL A 43 10.86 12.29 7.79
N LYS A 44 9.70 12.51 8.42
CA LYS A 44 9.25 11.65 9.51
C LYS A 44 8.43 10.50 8.92
N LEU A 45 8.75 9.28 9.32
CA LEU A 45 8.03 8.09 8.89
C LEU A 45 7.48 7.39 10.11
N TYR A 46 6.16 7.16 10.16
CA TYR A 46 5.58 6.56 11.35
C TYR A 46 4.28 5.83 11.03
N TYR A 47 3.84 5.04 12.01
CA TYR A 47 2.66 4.19 11.90
C TYR A 47 1.66 4.54 12.98
N THR A 48 0.37 4.60 12.61
CA THR A 48 -0.73 4.75 13.55
C THR A 48 -1.77 3.70 13.25
N SER A 49 -2.58 3.34 14.26
CA SER A 49 -3.50 2.23 14.10
C SER A 49 -4.71 2.39 15.01
N GLU A 50 -5.85 1.92 14.52
CA GLU A 50 -7.07 1.81 15.30
C GLU A 50 -7.29 0.40 15.85
N VAL A 51 -6.40 -0.56 15.53
CA VAL A 51 -6.62 -1.95 15.91
C VAL A 51 -5.59 -2.40 16.94
N ASP A 52 -5.97 -3.41 17.72
CA ASP A 52 -5.07 -4.01 18.69
C ASP A 52 -4.04 -4.91 17.99
N ASP A 53 -2.92 -5.15 18.67
CA ASP A 53 -1.91 -6.05 18.14
C ASP A 53 -2.44 -7.46 17.94
N CYS A 54 -3.44 -7.85 18.70
CA CYS A 54 -3.99 -9.20 18.56
C CYS A 54 -5.08 -9.28 17.47
N TYR A 55 -5.43 -8.16 16.83
CA TYR A 55 -6.39 -8.20 15.74
C TYR A 55 -5.74 -8.85 14.52
N GLU A 56 -6.35 -9.92 14.03
CA GLU A 56 -5.81 -10.67 12.89
C GLU A 56 -6.73 -10.61 11.71
N LEU A 57 -6.11 -10.61 10.54
CA LEU A 57 -6.81 -10.62 9.26
C LEU A 57 -6.34 -11.84 8.49
N SER A 58 -7.27 -12.60 7.93
CA SER A 58 -6.92 -13.75 7.09
C SER A 58 -6.57 -13.23 5.70
N THR A 59 -5.30 -13.33 5.36
CA THR A 59 -4.80 -12.78 4.11
C THR A 59 -3.45 -13.40 3.78
N ASP A 60 -2.91 -13.05 2.63
CA ASP A 60 -1.53 -13.38 2.30
C ASP A 60 -0.65 -12.25 2.82
N GLY A 61 -0.05 -12.47 3.99
CA GLY A 61 0.71 -11.41 4.67
C GLY A 61 1.87 -10.89 3.86
N GLN A 62 2.56 -11.77 3.12
CA GLN A 62 3.68 -11.34 2.30
C GLN A 62 3.24 -10.41 1.18
N ARG A 63 2.08 -10.70 0.59
CA ARG A 63 1.55 -9.87 -0.49
C ARG A 63 1.02 -8.55 0.03
N VAL A 64 0.39 -8.55 1.21
CA VAL A 64 -0.04 -7.30 1.84
C VAL A 64 1.19 -6.42 2.09
N CYS A 65 2.25 -6.99 2.65
CA CYS A 65 3.47 -6.21 2.87
C CYS A 65 4.05 -5.67 1.57
N GLN A 66 3.97 -6.44 0.49
CA GLN A 66 4.46 -5.98 -0.81
C GLN A 66 3.72 -4.71 -1.26
N ILE A 67 2.40 -4.68 -1.08
CA ILE A 67 1.62 -3.48 -1.41
C ILE A 67 2.05 -2.31 -0.54
N LEU A 68 2.14 -2.54 0.78
CA LEU A 68 2.48 -1.47 1.71
C LEU A 68 3.87 -0.92 1.44
N ILE A 69 4.82 -1.79 1.15
CA ILE A 69 6.18 -1.37 0.84
C ILE A 69 6.19 -0.53 -0.44
N ASN A 70 5.44 -0.94 -1.45
CA ASN A 70 5.37 -0.17 -2.69
C ASN A 70 4.77 1.22 -2.45
N PHE A 71 3.72 1.30 -1.64
CA PHE A 71 3.14 2.59 -1.31
C PHE A 71 4.13 3.47 -0.55
N LEU A 72 4.84 2.87 0.41
CA LEU A 72 5.79 3.62 1.23
C LEU A 72 7.00 4.10 0.43
N THR A 73 7.55 3.24 -0.43
CA THR A 73 8.69 3.66 -1.24
C THR A 73 8.30 4.73 -2.24
N ASN A 74 7.07 4.64 -2.75
CA ASN A 74 6.57 5.68 -3.63
C ASN A 74 6.47 7.01 -2.90
N ALA A 75 5.97 6.98 -1.66
CA ALA A 75 5.88 8.19 -0.85
C ALA A 75 7.27 8.78 -0.57
N GLU A 76 8.25 7.92 -0.31
CA GLU A 76 9.61 8.38 -0.05
C GLU A 76 10.22 9.06 -1.26
N LYS A 77 9.87 8.63 -2.45
CA LYS A 77 10.38 9.26 -3.68
C LYS A 77 9.83 10.67 -3.86
N HIS A 78 8.63 10.92 -3.37
CA HIS A 78 7.93 12.19 -3.64
C HIS A 78 7.88 13.13 -2.45
N THR A 79 8.46 12.74 -1.32
CA THR A 79 8.45 13.57 -0.12
C THR A 79 9.87 13.92 0.25
N THR A 80 10.23 15.20 0.13
CA THR A 80 11.58 15.64 0.48
C THR A 80 11.64 16.27 1.87
N GLN A 81 10.50 16.76 2.35
CA GLN A 81 10.38 17.29 3.71
C GLN A 81 8.97 17.01 4.17
N GLY A 82 8.80 16.85 5.48
CA GLY A 82 7.48 16.61 6.03
C GLY A 82 7.35 15.23 6.60
N GLU A 83 6.27 14.55 6.26
CA GLU A 83 6.03 13.26 6.88
C GLU A 83 5.32 12.28 5.98
N ILE A 84 5.48 11.00 6.32
CA ILE A 84 4.81 9.87 5.68
C ILE A 84 4.19 9.06 6.81
N ARG A 85 2.89 8.80 6.72
CA ARG A 85 2.17 8.05 7.74
C ARG A 85 1.49 6.83 7.13
N LEU A 86 1.75 5.67 7.71
CA LEU A 86 1.00 4.45 7.42
C LEU A 86 -0.05 4.31 8.50
N HIS A 87 -1.31 4.11 8.11
CA HIS A 87 -2.41 4.03 9.07
C HIS A 87 -3.28 2.82 8.77
N CYS A 88 -3.76 2.17 9.81
CA CYS A 88 -4.67 1.03 9.70
C CYS A 88 -5.98 1.38 10.40
N SER A 89 -7.09 1.28 9.68
CA SER A 89 -8.39 1.70 10.18
C SER A 89 -9.43 0.60 9.97
N LEU A 90 -10.34 0.45 10.93
CA LEU A 90 -11.50 -0.42 10.77
C LEU A 90 -12.79 0.38 10.60
N THR A 91 -12.74 1.69 10.80
CA THR A 91 -13.94 2.52 10.81
C THR A 91 -14.13 3.31 9.53
N GLU A 92 -13.07 3.51 8.75
CA GLU A 92 -13.17 4.32 7.55
C GLU A 92 -14.12 3.69 6.52
N ASN A 93 -14.04 2.37 6.35
CA ASN A 93 -14.91 1.63 5.45
C ASN A 93 -15.46 0.42 6.19
N PRO A 94 -16.69 0.50 6.70
CA PRO A 94 -17.25 -0.61 7.48
C PRO A 94 -17.22 -1.91 6.70
N GLY A 95 -16.77 -2.96 7.35
CA GLY A 95 -16.64 -4.27 6.73
C GLY A 95 -15.30 -4.50 6.06
N TYR A 96 -14.41 -3.51 6.12
CA TYR A 96 -13.09 -3.58 5.50
C TYR A 96 -12.03 -3.09 6.45
N VAL A 97 -10.83 -3.65 6.29
CA VAL A 97 -9.64 -3.03 6.89
C VAL A 97 -9.07 -2.09 5.83
N THR A 98 -8.80 -0.86 6.24
CA THR A 98 -8.26 0.15 5.35
C THR A 98 -6.83 0.48 5.77
N PHE A 99 -5.90 0.26 4.86
CA PHE A 99 -4.50 0.68 5.03
C PHE A 99 -4.29 1.90 4.17
N SER A 100 -3.70 2.95 4.73
CA SER A 100 -3.43 4.15 3.95
C SER A 100 -2.01 4.62 4.19
N VAL A 101 -1.38 5.12 3.11
CA VAL A 101 -0.07 5.76 3.18
C VAL A 101 -0.27 7.18 2.72
N THR A 102 -0.09 8.10 3.65
CA THR A 102 -0.32 9.54 3.43
C THR A 102 1.01 10.26 3.51
N ASP A 103 1.32 11.09 2.52
CA ASP A 103 2.53 11.88 2.55
C ASP A 103 2.19 13.35 2.34
N THR A 104 3.15 14.20 2.71
CA THR A 104 3.03 15.64 2.52
C THR A 104 3.95 16.12 1.41
N GLY A 105 4.17 15.28 0.42
CA GLY A 105 5.07 15.58 -0.68
C GLY A 105 4.42 16.33 -1.82
N THR A 106 4.91 16.07 -3.02
CA THR A 106 4.48 16.83 -4.20
C THR A 106 3.07 16.51 -4.65
N GLY A 107 2.52 15.39 -4.20
CA GLY A 107 1.20 14.98 -4.65
C GLY A 107 1.20 14.42 -6.06
N ILE A 108 0.03 14.00 -6.49
CA ILE A 108 -0.15 13.42 -7.82
C ILE A 108 -1.24 14.21 -8.52
N PRO A 109 -1.00 14.68 -9.75
CA PRO A 109 -2.03 15.43 -10.47
C PRO A 109 -3.32 14.61 -10.58
N PRO A 110 -4.48 15.25 -10.39
CA PRO A 110 -5.76 14.52 -10.40
C PRO A 110 -6.02 13.74 -11.68
N GLU A 111 -5.46 14.18 -12.79
CA GLU A 111 -5.66 13.50 -14.06
C GLU A 111 -5.08 12.09 -14.08
N TYR A 112 -4.16 11.77 -13.16
CA TYR A 112 -3.57 10.44 -13.08
C TYR A 112 -4.22 9.56 -12.03
N SER A 113 -5.22 10.08 -11.30
CA SER A 113 -5.75 9.36 -10.14
C SER A 113 -6.37 8.01 -10.51
N GLU A 114 -6.85 7.85 -11.73
CA GLU A 114 -7.47 6.61 -12.14
C GLU A 114 -6.54 5.71 -12.94
N THR A 115 -5.52 6.28 -13.57
CA THR A 115 -4.62 5.50 -14.42
C THR A 115 -3.32 5.14 -13.73
N ILE A 116 -3.05 5.70 -12.55
CA ILE A 116 -1.77 5.51 -11.88
C ILE A 116 -1.50 4.05 -11.54
N PHE A 117 -2.55 3.24 -11.43
CA PHE A 117 -2.41 1.82 -11.12
C PHE A 117 -2.39 0.94 -12.36
N GLU A 118 -2.45 1.53 -13.55
CA GLU A 118 -2.45 0.76 -14.77
C GLU A 118 -1.02 0.41 -15.17
N ARG A 119 -0.91 -0.70 -15.89
CA ARG A 119 0.40 -1.17 -16.32
C ARG A 119 1.06 -0.15 -17.23
N PHE A 120 2.32 0.14 -16.94
CA PHE A 120 3.13 1.06 -17.74
C PHE A 120 2.62 2.48 -17.73
N GLU A 121 1.77 2.82 -16.75
CA GLU A 121 1.45 4.23 -16.57
C GLU A 121 2.73 4.99 -16.30
N LYS A 122 2.84 6.17 -16.85
CA LYS A 122 4.10 6.92 -16.89
C LYS A 122 4.54 7.36 -15.52
N ALA A 123 5.24 6.49 -14.84
CA ALA A 123 5.87 6.86 -13.58
C ALA A 123 6.90 7.94 -13.79
N ASP A 124 7.47 8.02 -14.98
CA ASP A 124 8.44 9.05 -15.29
C ASP A 124 7.82 10.45 -15.26
N SER A 125 6.51 10.54 -15.39
CA SER A 125 5.83 11.81 -15.19
C SER A 125 6.01 12.33 -13.77
N PHE A 126 6.31 11.43 -12.85
CA PHE A 126 6.49 11.75 -11.44
C PHE A 126 7.88 11.40 -10.95
N GLY A 127 8.79 11.08 -11.85
CA GLY A 127 10.14 10.75 -11.48
C GLY A 127 10.50 9.34 -11.86
N GLN A 128 11.30 8.70 -11.02
CA GLN A 128 11.89 7.41 -11.33
C GLN A 128 10.90 6.30 -11.03
N GLY A 129 10.87 5.31 -11.89
CA GLY A 129 10.07 4.15 -11.65
C GLY A 129 9.84 3.40 -12.94
N THR A 130 9.49 2.13 -12.82
CA THR A 130 9.23 1.30 -13.98
C THR A 130 7.79 1.37 -14.43
N GLY A 131 6.93 1.99 -13.62
CA GLY A 131 5.49 2.00 -13.90
C GLY A 131 4.82 0.69 -13.56
N LEU A 132 5.52 -0.22 -12.91
CA LEU A 132 4.97 -1.54 -12.59
C LEU A 132 4.62 -1.73 -11.12
N GLY A 133 5.21 -0.95 -10.23
CA GLY A 133 5.00 -1.14 -8.80
C GLY A 133 3.54 -0.98 -8.39
N LEU A 134 2.91 0.07 -8.85
CA LEU A 134 1.51 0.33 -8.50
C LEU A 134 0.56 -0.62 -9.22
N ASN A 135 0.89 -1.01 -10.45
CA ASN A 135 0.10 -2.00 -11.15
C ASN A 135 0.11 -3.33 -10.40
N ILE A 136 1.25 -3.74 -9.88
CA ILE A 136 1.36 -4.96 -9.10
C ILE A 136 0.48 -4.87 -7.86
N CYS A 137 0.44 -3.71 -7.22
CA CYS A 137 -0.44 -3.51 -6.07
C CYS A 137 -1.90 -3.76 -6.42
N ARG A 138 -2.33 -3.26 -7.58
CA ARG A 138 -3.71 -3.49 -8.02
C ARG A 138 -3.96 -4.97 -8.26
N LEU A 139 -3.04 -5.64 -8.93
CA LEU A 139 -3.22 -7.06 -9.22
C LEU A 139 -3.28 -7.90 -7.95
N ILE A 140 -2.42 -7.62 -6.99
CA ILE A 140 -2.44 -8.33 -5.70
C ILE A 140 -3.75 -8.05 -4.99
N ALA A 141 -4.17 -6.78 -4.94
CA ALA A 141 -5.40 -6.42 -4.25
C ALA A 141 -6.60 -7.16 -4.83
N GLU A 142 -6.68 -7.24 -6.16
CA GLU A 142 -7.78 -7.94 -6.82
C GLU A 142 -7.78 -9.43 -6.46
N ARG A 143 -6.61 -10.04 -6.39
CA ARG A 143 -6.51 -11.45 -6.01
C ARG A 143 -6.93 -11.68 -4.56
N LEU A 144 -6.83 -10.68 -3.72
CA LEU A 144 -7.24 -10.74 -2.33
C LEU A 144 -8.65 -10.22 -2.11
N LYS A 145 -9.37 -9.91 -3.19
CA LYS A 145 -10.75 -9.41 -3.16
C LYS A 145 -10.86 -8.02 -2.57
N GLY A 146 -9.77 -7.28 -2.59
CA GLY A 146 -9.74 -5.90 -2.15
C GLY A 146 -9.52 -4.97 -3.31
N LYS A 147 -9.12 -3.74 -3.00
CA LYS A 147 -8.79 -2.78 -4.05
C LYS A 147 -7.83 -1.73 -3.54
N VAL A 148 -7.18 -1.06 -4.48
CA VAL A 148 -6.30 0.08 -4.20
C VAL A 148 -6.86 1.29 -4.91
N LEU A 149 -6.63 2.46 -4.32
CA LEU A 149 -7.08 3.72 -4.92
C LEU A 149 -6.22 4.88 -4.42
N LEU A 150 -6.30 5.98 -5.12
CA LEU A 150 -5.69 7.23 -4.73
C LEU A 150 -6.80 8.15 -4.24
N ASP A 151 -6.64 8.70 -3.03
CA ASP A 151 -7.65 9.58 -2.45
C ASP A 151 -7.55 10.95 -3.12
N LYS A 152 -8.51 11.25 -3.97
CA LYS A 152 -8.52 12.49 -4.76
C LYS A 152 -8.84 13.72 -3.93
N GLU A 153 -9.37 13.54 -2.74
CA GLU A 153 -9.75 14.67 -1.90
C GLU A 153 -8.62 15.13 -1.00
N TYR A 154 -7.59 14.33 -0.84
CA TYR A 154 -6.43 14.73 -0.07
C TYR A 154 -5.53 15.61 -0.94
N LYS A 155 -5.25 16.84 -0.49
CA LYS A 155 -4.58 17.85 -1.32
C LYS A 155 -3.21 18.27 -0.81
N GLU A 156 -2.77 17.76 0.33
CA GLU A 156 -1.51 18.18 0.91
C GLU A 156 -0.33 17.30 0.51
N GLY A 157 -0.56 16.40 -0.39
CA GLY A 157 0.41 15.45 -0.88
C GLY A 157 -0.36 14.35 -1.57
N ALA A 158 0.00 13.10 -1.30
CA ALA A 158 -0.72 11.96 -1.84
C ALA A 158 -1.18 11.03 -0.72
N ARG A 159 -2.33 10.42 -0.90
CA ARG A 159 -2.83 9.42 0.03
C ARG A 159 -3.26 8.19 -0.77
N PHE A 160 -2.46 7.15 -0.66
CA PHE A 160 -2.76 5.86 -1.29
C PHE A 160 -3.49 4.97 -0.30
N VAL A 161 -4.51 4.28 -0.79
CA VAL A 161 -5.41 3.50 0.07
C VAL A 161 -5.51 2.08 -0.46
N PHE A 162 -5.47 1.12 0.46
CA PHE A 162 -5.62 -0.29 0.17
C PHE A 162 -6.68 -0.83 1.12
N VAL A 163 -7.77 -1.39 0.59
CA VAL A 163 -8.84 -1.93 1.42
C VAL A 163 -8.98 -3.43 1.18
N LEU A 164 -9.17 -4.16 2.27
CA LEU A 164 -9.39 -5.60 2.24
C LEU A 164 -10.66 -5.93 3.00
N PRO A 165 -11.50 -6.82 2.48
CA PRO A 165 -12.69 -7.22 3.21
C PRO A 165 -12.32 -7.99 4.46
N VAL A 166 -13.04 -7.71 5.53
CA VAL A 166 -12.89 -8.47 6.76
C VAL A 166 -13.79 -9.68 6.63
N LYS A 167 -13.19 -10.86 6.75
CA LYS A 167 -13.96 -12.07 6.64
C LYS A 167 -14.83 -12.20 7.89
N LYS A 168 -16.14 -12.21 7.69
CA LYS A 168 -17.05 -12.38 8.81
C LYS A 168 -16.98 -13.80 9.29
N SER A 169 -16.78 -13.98 10.59
CA SER A 169 -16.96 -15.29 11.19
C SER A 169 -18.45 -15.50 11.35
N ILE A 170 -18.86 -16.69 11.02
CA ILE A 170 -20.26 -17.04 11.08
C ILE A 170 -20.52 -17.84 12.34
#